data_8bc63d2d37b7965dcaa98921abf7a1b9
#
_entry.id   8bc63d2d37b7965dcaa98921abf7a1b9
#
_cell.length_a   1.000
_cell.length_b   1.000
_cell.length_c   1.000
_cell.angle_alpha   90.00
_cell.angle_beta   90.00
_cell.angle_gamma   90.00
#
_symmetry.space_group_name_H-M   'P 1'
#
loop_
_entity.id
_entity.type
_entity.pdbx_description
1 polymer ?
#
loop_
_entity_poly.entity_id
_entity_poly.type
_entity_poly.pdbx_seq_one_letter_code
_entity_poly.pdbx_strand_id
1 'polypeptide(L)'
;MASKLRRWLCELAVWLLIGAAVGLAVDYFRQPALPQNVSATSLHTLDGRTVDLNAMSQQKPLLLYVWATWCGVCRYTTPSVASLAADGGNVLTVALRSGDNAALETWLARKKLALPTVNDPSGQLARQWDIRVTPTLVVIYRGEVKSVTSGWTSGWGMRLRLWLATW
;
A
#
# COMPACT_ATOMS: atom_id res chain seq x y z
N MET A 1 18.44 -22.19 -37.78
CA MET A 1 18.36 -20.99 -36.94
C MET A 1 17.05 -20.92 -36.16
N ALA A 2 15.90 -21.26 -36.73
CA ALA A 2 14.59 -21.22 -36.08
C ALA A 2 14.44 -22.12 -34.84
N SER A 3 15.08 -23.27 -34.78
CA SER A 3 15.00 -24.21 -33.67
C SER A 3 15.71 -23.71 -32.39
N LYS A 4 16.83 -23.01 -32.54
CA LYS A 4 17.56 -22.41 -31.40
C LYS A 4 16.77 -21.23 -30.81
N LEU A 5 16.18 -20.39 -31.67
CA LEU A 5 15.37 -19.25 -31.23
C LEU A 5 14.12 -19.73 -30.47
N ARG A 6 13.44 -20.78 -30.95
CA ARG A 6 12.28 -21.38 -30.26
C ARG A 6 12.66 -21.95 -28.88
N ARG A 7 13.79 -22.60 -28.74
CA ARG A 7 14.30 -23.08 -27.43
C ARG A 7 14.54 -21.92 -26.47
N TRP A 8 15.22 -20.88 -26.92
CA TRP A 8 15.49 -19.68 -26.13
C TRP A 8 14.19 -18.99 -25.68
N LEU A 9 13.20 -18.88 -26.54
CA LEU A 9 11.89 -18.30 -26.19
C LEU A 9 11.15 -19.17 -25.18
N CYS A 10 11.20 -20.51 -25.32
CA CYS A 10 10.60 -21.41 -24.33
C CYS A 10 11.31 -21.33 -22.97
N GLU A 11 12.63 -21.27 -22.94
CA GLU A 11 13.40 -21.11 -21.71
C GLU A 11 13.08 -19.78 -21.02
N LEU A 12 13.02 -18.67 -21.76
CA LEU A 12 12.62 -17.36 -21.25
C LEU A 12 11.20 -17.40 -20.67
N ALA A 13 10.26 -18.01 -21.37
CA ALA A 13 8.86 -18.14 -20.90
C ALA A 13 8.79 -18.96 -19.60
N VAL A 14 9.55 -20.05 -19.50
CA VAL A 14 9.62 -20.87 -18.27
C VAL A 14 10.19 -20.06 -17.10
N TRP A 15 11.27 -19.32 -17.30
CA TRP A 15 11.85 -18.47 -16.25
C TRP A 15 10.92 -17.35 -15.82
N LEU A 16 10.18 -16.74 -16.75
CA LEU A 16 9.16 -15.74 -16.44
C LEU A 16 8.00 -16.33 -15.65
N LEU A 17 7.54 -17.54 -15.99
CA LEU A 17 6.49 -18.24 -15.26
C LEU A 17 6.94 -18.62 -13.85
N ILE A 18 8.18 -19.13 -13.70
CA ILE A 18 8.75 -19.44 -12.39
C ILE A 18 8.88 -18.16 -11.56
N GLY A 19 9.40 -17.09 -12.13
CA GLY A 19 9.52 -15.79 -11.45
C GLY A 19 8.16 -15.24 -11.01
N ALA A 20 7.15 -15.33 -11.87
CA ALA A 20 5.78 -14.94 -11.53
C ALA A 20 5.18 -15.83 -10.42
N ALA A 21 5.36 -17.15 -10.50
CA ALA A 21 4.88 -18.08 -9.48
C ALA A 21 5.55 -17.84 -8.12
N VAL A 22 6.85 -17.62 -8.10
CA VAL A 22 7.59 -17.29 -6.87
C VAL A 22 7.13 -15.94 -6.32
N GLY A 23 6.95 -14.92 -7.17
CA GLY A 23 6.43 -13.62 -6.76
C GLY A 23 5.04 -13.73 -6.13
N LEU A 24 4.13 -14.47 -6.75
CA LEU A 24 2.78 -14.71 -6.21
C LEU A 24 2.82 -15.50 -4.89
N ALA A 25 3.69 -16.50 -4.79
CA ALA A 25 3.87 -17.26 -3.55
C ALA A 25 4.41 -16.36 -2.43
N VAL A 26 5.43 -15.55 -2.70
CA VAL A 26 5.98 -14.61 -1.73
C VAL A 26 4.93 -13.59 -1.30
N ASP A 27 4.14 -13.03 -2.23
CA ASP A 27 3.04 -12.13 -1.90
C ASP A 27 1.98 -12.84 -1.03
N TYR A 28 1.62 -14.07 -1.37
CA TYR A 28 0.66 -14.87 -0.59
C TYR A 28 1.13 -15.13 0.85
N PHE A 29 2.39 -15.56 1.04
CA PHE A 29 2.94 -15.83 2.38
C PHE A 29 3.28 -14.57 3.18
N ARG A 30 3.40 -13.41 2.53
CA ARG A 30 3.65 -12.12 3.19
C ARG A 30 2.39 -11.30 3.41
N GLN A 31 1.22 -11.81 3.02
CA GLN A 31 -0.03 -11.10 3.29
C GLN A 31 -0.19 -10.94 4.80
N PRO A 32 -0.18 -9.70 5.34
CA PRO A 32 -0.58 -9.48 6.71
C PRO A 32 -2.02 -9.97 6.87
N ALA A 33 -2.29 -10.71 7.94
CA ALA A 33 -3.64 -11.07 8.31
C ALA A 33 -4.34 -9.82 8.85
N LEU A 34 -4.74 -8.94 7.94
CA LEU A 34 -5.58 -7.82 8.32
C LEU A 34 -6.88 -8.39 8.87
N PRO A 35 -7.28 -8.00 10.09
CA PRO A 35 -8.57 -8.41 10.62
C PRO A 35 -9.64 -8.07 9.59
N GLN A 36 -10.57 -8.98 9.34
CA GLN A 36 -11.69 -8.73 8.41
C GLN A 36 -12.52 -7.50 8.82
N ASN A 37 -12.37 -7.04 10.06
CA ASN A 37 -12.96 -5.83 10.63
C ASN A 37 -12.01 -4.62 10.65
N VAL A 38 -11.14 -4.44 9.65
CA VAL A 38 -10.38 -3.19 9.47
C VAL A 38 -11.31 -1.97 9.42
N SER A 39 -12.55 -2.22 9.03
CA SER A 39 -13.62 -1.22 8.93
C SER A 39 -14.13 -0.65 10.25
N ALA A 40 -13.87 -1.29 11.39
CA ALA A 40 -14.47 -0.86 12.68
C ALA A 40 -13.60 0.14 13.46
N THR A 41 -12.43 0.53 12.93
CA THR A 41 -11.51 1.42 13.65
C THR A 41 -11.68 2.86 13.16
N SER A 42 -12.22 3.72 14.02
CA SER A 42 -12.17 5.17 13.80
C SER A 42 -10.74 5.65 13.93
N LEU A 43 -10.21 6.27 12.88
CA LEU A 43 -8.87 6.81 12.81
C LEU A 43 -8.92 8.33 12.78
N HIS A 44 -7.91 8.97 13.37
CA HIS A 44 -7.76 10.42 13.32
C HIS A 44 -6.56 10.79 12.46
N THR A 45 -6.80 11.60 11.44
CA THR A 45 -5.75 12.15 10.59
C THR A 45 -5.03 13.32 11.30
N LEU A 46 -3.84 13.68 10.83
CA LEU A 46 -3.07 14.80 11.39
C LEU A 46 -3.85 16.12 11.35
N ASP A 47 -4.69 16.33 10.35
CA ASP A 47 -5.55 17.51 10.22
C ASP A 47 -6.82 17.45 11.09
N GLY A 48 -6.92 16.48 12.02
CA GLY A 48 -7.99 16.33 13.00
C GLY A 48 -9.27 15.70 12.48
N ARG A 49 -9.34 15.27 11.22
CA ARG A 49 -10.54 14.59 10.69
C ARG A 49 -10.62 13.16 11.21
N THR A 50 -11.82 12.77 11.61
CA THR A 50 -12.12 11.36 11.89
C THR A 50 -12.46 10.66 10.58
N VAL A 51 -11.80 9.53 10.32
CA VAL A 51 -11.98 8.72 9.12
C VAL A 51 -12.37 7.29 9.48
N ASP A 52 -13.26 6.73 8.67
CA ASP A 52 -13.72 5.35 8.76
C ASP A 52 -13.36 4.64 7.45
N LEU A 53 -12.57 3.58 7.53
CA LEU A 53 -12.08 2.87 6.35
C LEU A 53 -13.21 2.20 5.57
N ASN A 54 -14.25 1.73 6.27
CA ASN A 54 -15.42 1.16 5.63
C ASN A 54 -16.14 2.24 4.81
N ALA A 55 -16.51 3.36 5.44
CA ALA A 55 -17.18 4.46 4.76
C ALA A 55 -16.37 4.98 3.57
N MET A 56 -15.05 5.16 3.73
CA MET A 56 -14.15 5.62 2.65
C MET A 56 -14.10 4.65 1.47
N SER A 57 -14.28 3.36 1.69
CA SER A 57 -14.15 2.32 0.64
C SER A 57 -15.46 1.93 -0.05
N GLN A 58 -16.61 2.49 0.34
CA GLN A 58 -17.92 2.08 -0.19
C GLN A 58 -18.11 2.38 -1.67
N GLN A 59 -17.74 3.58 -2.10
CA GLN A 59 -18.00 4.05 -3.47
C GLN A 59 -16.79 3.89 -4.39
N LYS A 60 -15.57 4.01 -3.85
CA LYS A 60 -14.31 3.90 -4.60
C LYS A 60 -13.33 3.05 -3.81
N PRO A 61 -12.54 2.21 -4.48
CA PRO A 61 -11.46 1.48 -3.81
C PRO A 61 -10.54 2.45 -3.07
N LEU A 62 -10.25 2.12 -1.81
CA LEU A 62 -9.34 2.86 -0.95
C LEU A 62 -7.95 2.24 -1.01
N LEU A 63 -6.95 3.03 -1.27
CA LEU A 63 -5.55 2.66 -1.04
C LEU A 63 -5.15 3.08 0.38
N LEU A 64 -5.00 2.11 1.27
CA LEU A 64 -4.39 2.31 2.57
C LEU A 64 -2.88 2.03 2.44
N TYR A 65 -2.05 3.05 2.71
CA TYR A 65 -0.61 2.98 2.56
C TYR A 65 0.09 3.13 3.91
N VAL A 66 0.71 2.05 4.40
CA VAL A 66 1.47 2.06 5.65
C VAL A 66 2.95 2.22 5.36
N TRP A 67 3.54 3.28 5.92
CA TRP A 67 4.91 3.70 5.61
C TRP A 67 5.61 4.29 6.84
N ALA A 68 6.88 4.66 6.70
CA ALA A 68 7.61 5.33 7.77
C ALA A 68 8.63 6.32 7.21
N THR A 69 8.96 7.36 7.99
CA THR A 69 9.97 8.37 7.62
C THR A 69 11.38 7.79 7.51
N TRP A 70 11.67 6.74 8.26
CA TRP A 70 12.95 6.01 8.28
C TRP A 70 13.03 4.87 7.25
N CYS A 71 11.95 4.58 6.54
CA CYS A 71 11.87 3.48 5.57
C CYS A 71 12.52 3.87 4.24
N GLY A 72 13.64 3.25 3.90
CA GLY A 72 14.39 3.52 2.67
C GLY A 72 13.61 3.24 1.39
N VAL A 73 12.83 2.13 1.35
CA VAL A 73 12.01 1.74 0.20
C VAL A 73 10.80 2.69 0.03
N CYS A 74 10.24 3.18 1.13
CA CYS A 74 9.13 4.12 1.11
C CYS A 74 9.45 5.41 0.33
N ARG A 75 10.73 5.83 0.32
CA ARG A 75 11.21 6.98 -0.46
C ARG A 75 10.87 6.89 -1.95
N TYR A 76 10.85 5.69 -2.50
CA TYR A 76 10.54 5.43 -3.91
C TYR A 76 9.05 5.17 -4.17
N THR A 77 8.31 4.74 -3.15
CA THR A 77 6.89 4.41 -3.26
C THR A 77 6.00 5.62 -2.97
N THR A 78 6.35 6.42 -1.97
CA THR A 78 5.56 7.58 -1.51
C THR A 78 5.26 8.61 -2.60
N PRO A 79 6.17 8.97 -3.52
CA PRO A 79 5.84 9.90 -4.61
C PRO A 79 4.72 9.40 -5.52
N SER A 80 4.68 8.08 -5.79
CA SER A 80 3.61 7.47 -6.60
C SER A 80 2.27 7.49 -5.86
N VAL A 81 2.28 7.30 -4.53
CA VAL A 81 1.07 7.41 -3.70
C VAL A 81 0.58 8.86 -3.66
N ALA A 82 1.50 9.83 -3.54
CA ALA A 82 1.16 11.26 -3.57
C ALA A 82 0.58 11.70 -4.93
N SER A 83 1.16 11.21 -6.04
CA SER A 83 0.58 11.43 -7.38
C SER A 83 -0.83 10.84 -7.50
N LEU A 84 -1.03 9.63 -7.00
CA LEU A 84 -2.36 9.00 -7.01
C LEU A 84 -3.38 9.82 -6.23
N ALA A 85 -3.00 10.33 -5.05
CA ALA A 85 -3.87 11.19 -4.24
C ALA A 85 -4.17 12.53 -4.95
N ALA A 86 -3.17 13.16 -5.56
CA ALA A 86 -3.32 14.41 -6.31
C ALA A 86 -4.24 14.25 -7.54
N ASP A 87 -4.25 13.07 -8.16
CA ASP A 87 -5.13 12.71 -9.29
C ASP A 87 -6.57 12.34 -8.84
N GLY A 88 -6.93 12.59 -7.58
CA GLY A 88 -8.27 12.30 -7.03
C GLY A 88 -8.48 10.84 -6.63
N GLY A 89 -7.41 10.08 -6.50
CA GLY A 89 -7.46 8.72 -5.94
C GLY A 89 -7.89 8.73 -4.46
N ASN A 90 -8.65 7.72 -4.06
CA ASN A 90 -9.05 7.54 -2.67
C ASN A 90 -7.89 6.93 -1.88
N VAL A 91 -7.17 7.74 -1.13
CA VAL A 91 -5.94 7.37 -0.43
C VAL A 91 -6.03 7.76 1.04
N LEU A 92 -5.60 6.87 1.93
CA LEU A 92 -5.30 7.15 3.32
C LEU A 92 -3.93 6.59 3.65
N THR A 93 -3.13 7.32 4.41
CA THR A 93 -1.81 6.83 4.79
C THR A 93 -1.67 6.69 6.31
N VAL A 94 -0.84 5.75 6.75
CA VAL A 94 -0.49 5.54 8.15
C VAL A 94 1.02 5.62 8.28
N ALA A 95 1.49 6.57 9.08
CA ALA A 95 2.91 6.76 9.36
C ALA A 95 3.29 5.98 10.62
N LEU A 96 4.03 4.89 10.43
CA LEU A 96 4.46 3.98 11.49
C LEU A 96 5.72 4.51 12.18
N ARG A 97 5.65 4.71 13.51
CA ARG A 97 6.81 5.09 14.35
C ARG A 97 7.66 6.21 13.73
N SER A 98 6.99 7.25 13.25
CA SER A 98 7.62 8.35 12.50
C SER A 98 7.73 9.65 13.30
N GLY A 99 7.70 9.55 14.61
CA GLY A 99 7.72 10.67 15.55
C GLY A 99 6.31 11.07 16.02
N ASP A 100 6.23 12.19 16.73
CA ASP A 100 4.96 12.79 17.11
C ASP A 100 4.29 13.52 15.94
N ASN A 101 3.10 14.04 16.13
CA ASN A 101 2.34 14.73 15.08
C ASN A 101 3.10 15.94 14.52
N ALA A 102 3.70 16.77 15.38
CA ALA A 102 4.41 17.98 14.95
C ALA A 102 5.67 17.66 14.12
N ALA A 103 6.42 16.64 14.52
CA ALA A 103 7.58 16.16 13.76
C ALA A 103 7.18 15.60 12.40
N LEU A 104 6.09 14.83 12.35
CA LEU A 104 5.57 14.22 11.13
C LEU A 104 5.03 15.28 10.15
N GLU A 105 4.25 16.26 10.65
CA GLU A 105 3.77 17.40 9.86
C GLU A 105 4.93 18.19 9.25
N THR A 106 5.94 18.50 10.06
CA THR A 106 7.16 19.18 9.60
C THR A 106 7.86 18.38 8.51
N TRP A 107 7.95 17.06 8.66
CA TRP A 107 8.56 16.18 7.69
C TRP A 107 7.77 16.16 6.37
N LEU A 108 6.44 16.01 6.42
CA LEU A 108 5.54 16.03 5.25
C LEU A 108 5.64 17.36 4.51
N ALA A 109 5.59 18.49 5.24
CA ALA A 109 5.72 19.84 4.67
C ALA A 109 7.06 20.02 3.95
N ARG A 110 8.16 19.60 4.57
CA ARG A 110 9.52 19.67 3.99
C ARG A 110 9.64 18.84 2.71
N LYS A 111 8.90 17.70 2.64
CA LYS A 111 8.85 16.85 1.45
C LYS A 111 7.80 17.28 0.43
N LYS A 112 7.01 18.32 0.73
CA LYS A 112 5.89 18.81 -0.10
C LYS A 112 4.87 17.70 -0.40
N LEU A 113 4.58 16.87 0.59
CA LEU A 113 3.65 15.75 0.48
C LEU A 113 2.31 16.14 1.13
N ALA A 114 1.28 16.28 0.31
CA ALA A 114 -0.10 16.51 0.75
C ALA A 114 -0.83 15.15 0.77
N LEU A 115 -0.68 14.43 1.87
CA LEU A 115 -1.28 13.09 2.04
C LEU A 115 -2.16 13.08 3.30
N PRO A 116 -3.41 12.60 3.23
CA PRO A 116 -4.20 12.34 4.42
C PRO A 116 -3.51 11.24 5.24
N THR A 117 -2.98 11.63 6.39
CA THR A 117 -2.07 10.79 7.17
C THR A 117 -2.57 10.62 8.60
N VAL A 118 -2.66 9.38 9.03
CA VAL A 118 -2.83 8.96 10.43
C VAL A 118 -1.44 8.69 11.01
N ASN A 119 -1.16 9.21 12.19
CA ASN A 119 0.09 8.91 12.88
C ASN A 119 -0.07 7.71 13.82
N ASP A 120 0.82 6.74 13.71
CA ASP A 120 0.94 5.58 14.62
C ASP A 120 2.31 5.59 15.32
N PRO A 121 2.54 6.55 16.25
CA PRO A 121 3.85 6.76 16.85
C PRO A 121 4.32 5.57 17.70
N SER A 122 3.41 4.84 18.30
CA SER A 122 3.70 3.63 19.10
C SER A 122 3.78 2.35 18.27
N GLY A 123 3.27 2.36 17.03
CA GLY A 123 3.11 1.17 16.21
C GLY A 123 1.97 0.26 16.68
N GLN A 124 1.02 0.79 17.45
CA GLN A 124 -0.11 0.00 17.97
C GLN A 124 -1.05 -0.42 16.86
N LEU A 125 -1.39 0.52 15.97
CA LEU A 125 -2.26 0.26 14.84
C LEU A 125 -1.65 -0.79 13.89
N ALA A 126 -0.38 -0.64 13.55
CA ALA A 126 0.32 -1.61 12.71
C ALA A 126 0.36 -3.01 13.35
N ARG A 127 0.54 -3.10 14.69
CA ARG A 127 0.47 -4.39 15.39
C ARG A 127 -0.94 -5.00 15.35
N GLN A 128 -1.97 -4.20 15.55
CA GLN A 128 -3.37 -4.67 15.48
C GLN A 128 -3.72 -5.22 14.08
N TRP A 129 -3.09 -4.68 13.06
CA TRP A 129 -3.29 -5.10 11.66
C TRP A 129 -2.27 -6.15 11.19
N ASP A 130 -1.43 -6.65 12.08
CA ASP A 130 -0.32 -7.58 11.79
C ASP A 130 0.61 -7.09 10.65
N ILE A 131 0.77 -5.76 10.53
CA ILE A 131 1.66 -5.15 9.54
C ILE A 131 3.07 -5.14 10.10
N ARG A 132 3.94 -5.97 9.52
CA ARG A 132 5.31 -6.19 9.98
C ARG A 132 6.37 -5.53 9.11
N VAL A 133 5.99 -5.12 7.90
CA VAL A 133 6.91 -4.60 6.87
C VAL A 133 6.39 -3.29 6.33
N THR A 134 7.29 -2.35 6.06
CA THR A 134 6.99 -1.11 5.34
C THR A 134 7.84 -1.00 4.06
N PRO A 135 7.27 -0.51 2.98
CA PRO A 135 5.88 -0.11 2.81
C PRO A 135 4.94 -1.31 2.70
N THR A 136 3.71 -1.16 3.19
CA THR A 136 2.61 -2.08 2.91
C THR A 136 1.44 -1.29 2.31
N LEU A 137 0.89 -1.79 1.22
CA LEU A 137 -0.24 -1.24 0.52
C LEU A 137 -1.41 -2.21 0.64
N VAL A 138 -2.55 -1.70 1.08
CA VAL A 138 -3.79 -2.46 1.21
C VAL A 138 -4.85 -1.80 0.36
N VAL A 139 -5.49 -2.55 -0.51
CA VAL A 139 -6.66 -2.09 -1.27
C VAL A 139 -7.92 -2.60 -0.60
N ILE A 140 -8.78 -1.68 -0.20
CA ILE A 140 -10.06 -1.96 0.45
C ILE A 140 -11.17 -1.49 -0.47
N TYR A 141 -12.19 -2.31 -0.68
CA TYR A 141 -13.37 -1.94 -1.43
C TYR A 141 -14.63 -2.55 -0.80
N ARG A 142 -15.65 -1.71 -0.58
CA ARG A 142 -16.89 -2.08 0.10
C ARG A 142 -16.67 -2.72 1.48
N GLY A 143 -15.68 -2.19 2.22
CA GLY A 143 -15.32 -2.69 3.54
C GLY A 143 -14.48 -3.97 3.55
N GLU A 144 -14.18 -4.55 2.38
CA GLU A 144 -13.40 -5.78 2.25
C GLU A 144 -11.98 -5.49 1.76
N VAL A 145 -11.01 -6.21 2.31
CA VAL A 145 -9.63 -6.19 1.80
C VAL A 145 -9.56 -7.00 0.51
N LYS A 146 -9.26 -6.32 -0.59
CA LYS A 146 -9.18 -6.94 -1.93
C LYS A 146 -7.75 -7.35 -2.31
N SER A 147 -6.75 -6.61 -1.89
CA SER A 147 -5.35 -6.99 -2.08
C SER A 147 -4.44 -6.36 -1.04
N VAL A 148 -3.36 -7.06 -0.74
CA VAL A 148 -2.27 -6.58 0.12
C VAL A 148 -0.95 -6.79 -0.60
N THR A 149 -0.06 -5.81 -0.54
CA THR A 149 1.26 -5.89 -1.13
C THR A 149 2.28 -5.24 -0.22
N SER A 150 3.39 -5.91 0.04
CA SER A 150 4.49 -5.39 0.83
C SER A 150 5.70 -5.12 -0.04
N GLY A 151 6.45 -4.06 0.27
CA GLY A 151 7.63 -3.63 -0.47
C GLY A 151 7.31 -2.63 -1.59
N TRP A 152 8.28 -2.45 -2.48
CA TRP A 152 8.16 -1.47 -3.57
C TRP A 152 7.03 -1.82 -4.54
N THR A 153 6.21 -0.83 -4.85
CA THR A 153 5.13 -0.95 -5.83
C THR A 153 5.13 0.27 -6.73
N SER A 154 5.08 0.04 -8.04
CA SER A 154 5.02 1.11 -9.03
C SER A 154 3.64 1.80 -9.02
N GLY A 155 3.58 3.06 -9.47
CA GLY A 155 2.31 3.79 -9.60
C GLY A 155 1.30 3.08 -10.52
N TRP A 156 1.77 2.43 -11.58
CA TRP A 156 0.92 1.60 -12.45
C TRP A 156 0.39 0.37 -11.73
N GLY A 157 1.23 -0.31 -10.94
CA GLY A 157 0.81 -1.45 -10.14
C GLY A 157 -0.27 -1.08 -9.11
N MET A 158 -0.18 0.10 -8.49
CA MET A 158 -1.22 0.61 -7.58
C MET A 158 -2.54 0.84 -8.31
N ARG A 159 -2.52 1.54 -9.45
CA ARG A 159 -3.72 1.83 -10.27
C ARG A 159 -4.39 0.56 -10.76
N LEU A 160 -3.61 -0.41 -11.23
CA LEU A 160 -4.12 -1.72 -11.67
C LEU A 160 -4.82 -2.46 -10.52
N ARG A 161 -4.24 -2.49 -9.32
CA ARG A 161 -4.85 -3.15 -8.14
C ARG A 161 -6.16 -2.46 -7.73
N LEU A 162 -6.19 -1.13 -7.74
CA LEU A 162 -7.42 -0.37 -7.46
C LEU A 162 -8.50 -0.66 -8.50
N TRP A 163 -8.14 -0.75 -9.77
CA TRP A 163 -9.08 -1.10 -10.84
C TRP A 163 -9.59 -2.54 -10.70
N LEU A 164 -8.70 -3.51 -10.45
CA LEU A 164 -9.08 -4.91 -10.24
C LEU A 164 -9.98 -5.10 -9.02
N ALA A 165 -9.87 -4.25 -8.01
CA ALA A 165 -10.69 -4.34 -6.80
C ALA A 165 -12.18 -4.01 -7.07
N THR A 166 -12.52 -3.40 -8.19
CA THR A 166 -13.90 -3.05 -8.56
C THR A 166 -14.65 -4.20 -9.24
N TRP A 167 -13.96 -5.27 -9.59
CA TRP A 167 -14.51 -6.50 -10.21
C TRP A 167 -14.68 -7.59 -9.14
#